data_4a33648d2d3d7e96945cd89ef5b4904c
#
_entry.id   4a33648d2d3d7e96945cd89ef5b4904c
#
_cell.length_a   1.000
_cell.length_b   1.000
_cell.length_c   1.000
_cell.angle_alpha   90.00
_cell.angle_beta   90.00
_cell.angle_gamma   90.00
#
_symmetry.space_group_name_H-M   'P 1'
#
loop_
_entity.id
_entity.type
_entity.pdbx_description
1 polymer ?
#
loop_
_entity_poly.entity_id
_entity_poly.type
_entity_poly.pdbx_seq_one_letter_code
_entity_poly.pdbx_strand_id
1 'polypeptide(L)'
;MSGTESVTEARPGLAAQRHSSHVRLNVEQASYAYSARKQAAPLFTLEATTFQAGEREFVAILGPNASGKSTLLRLIAGAIAPLSGRIELDGFETYHLDARTRAQRIALVQQESPLIFPILAGDFVLQGRHPHGRSLWFEKDEDFAIAEKALAQVGAEHLRDRWMHEISGGEKQRVVLARALAQQPLVLLLDEPTLHLDIRAQIDLLCRLRHLADEHRYTVIEVTHDLGLAAEFADQIVLLHRGKCLRVGTPAAVYQRELLEQVFEVPLGIEAGPAGRPRVIVQGRREEM
;
A
#
# COMPACT_ATOMS: atom_id res chain seq x y z
N MET A 1 32.67 11.94 37.04
CA MET A 1 31.22 12.21 37.16
C MET A 1 30.56 11.75 35.86
N SER A 2 29.96 10.61 35.99
CA SER A 2 29.37 9.80 34.92
C SER A 2 27.98 10.33 34.52
N GLY A 3 27.80 10.67 33.27
CA GLY A 3 26.49 10.97 32.67
C GLY A 3 26.06 9.76 31.81
N THR A 4 25.20 8.94 32.36
CA THR A 4 24.55 7.84 31.67
C THR A 4 23.42 8.40 30.81
N GLU A 5 23.58 8.33 29.49
CA GLU A 5 22.51 8.55 28.52
C GLU A 5 21.54 7.36 28.59
N SER A 6 20.28 7.67 28.89
CA SER A 6 19.18 6.74 28.92
C SER A 6 18.79 6.34 27.50
N VAL A 7 19.14 5.10 27.10
CA VAL A 7 18.58 4.43 25.94
C VAL A 7 17.08 4.20 26.21
N THR A 8 16.25 4.85 25.45
CA THR A 8 14.79 4.66 25.48
C THR A 8 14.46 3.24 25.06
N GLU A 9 14.01 2.43 26.00
CA GLU A 9 13.53 1.06 25.77
C GLU A 9 12.34 1.08 24.79
N ALA A 10 12.51 0.41 23.68
CA ALA A 10 11.43 0.08 22.75
C ALA A 10 10.43 -0.82 23.48
N ARG A 11 9.18 -0.38 23.60
CA ARG A 11 8.10 -1.12 24.24
C ARG A 11 7.83 -2.42 23.49
N PRO A 12 8.00 -3.60 24.10
CA PRO A 12 7.57 -4.86 23.53
C PRO A 12 6.06 -5.04 23.83
N GLY A 13 5.29 -5.40 22.81
CA GLY A 13 3.99 -6.01 23.02
C GLY A 13 2.77 -5.26 22.49
N LEU A 14 2.61 -5.17 21.17
CA LEU A 14 1.33 -4.78 20.56
C LEU A 14 0.87 -5.74 19.43
N ALA A 15 1.29 -6.98 19.45
CA ALA A 15 0.92 -8.00 18.46
C ALA A 15 -0.12 -9.00 19.00
N ALA A 16 -1.10 -8.54 19.78
CA ALA A 16 -2.21 -9.37 20.23
C ALA A 16 -3.52 -8.83 19.62
N GLN A 17 -4.06 -9.60 18.66
CA GLN A 17 -5.47 -9.60 18.22
C GLN A 17 -6.11 -8.23 17.90
N ARG A 18 -5.69 -7.61 16.79
CA ARG A 18 -6.41 -6.49 16.18
C ARG A 18 -7.27 -6.99 15.03
N HIS A 19 -8.27 -7.83 15.29
CA HIS A 19 -9.31 -8.07 14.30
C HIS A 19 -10.27 -6.89 14.37
N SER A 20 -10.29 -6.06 13.33
CA SER A 20 -11.32 -5.06 13.16
C SER A 20 -12.66 -5.79 13.01
N SER A 21 -13.63 -5.44 13.85
CA SER A 21 -14.98 -6.00 13.78
C SER A 21 -15.76 -5.55 12.53
N HIS A 22 -15.20 -4.60 11.76
CA HIS A 22 -15.83 -4.03 10.57
C HIS A 22 -14.97 -4.30 9.33
N VAL A 23 -15.49 -5.14 8.43
CA VAL A 23 -14.91 -5.37 7.09
C VAL A 23 -15.18 -4.14 6.25
N ARG A 24 -14.14 -3.46 5.82
CA ARG A 24 -14.25 -2.27 4.97
C ARG A 24 -14.16 -2.61 3.50
N LEU A 25 -13.21 -3.45 3.12
CA LEU A 25 -13.02 -3.91 1.75
C LEU A 25 -13.31 -5.40 1.67
N ASN A 26 -14.18 -5.80 0.74
CA ASN A 26 -14.48 -7.20 0.42
C ASN A 26 -14.16 -7.46 -1.05
N VAL A 27 -13.22 -8.35 -1.31
CA VAL A 27 -12.88 -8.86 -2.64
C VAL A 27 -13.41 -10.28 -2.73
N GLU A 28 -14.42 -10.53 -3.58
CA GLU A 28 -15.08 -11.80 -3.70
C GLU A 28 -14.97 -12.35 -5.12
N GLN A 29 -14.21 -13.42 -5.30
CA GLN A 29 -14.01 -14.14 -6.56
C GLN A 29 -13.65 -13.20 -7.74
N ALA A 30 -12.95 -12.10 -7.47
CA ALA A 30 -12.62 -11.11 -8.47
C ALA A 30 -11.56 -11.65 -9.43
N SER A 31 -11.88 -11.63 -10.73
CA SER A 31 -10.98 -12.06 -11.79
C SER A 31 -10.84 -10.99 -12.88
N TYR A 32 -9.75 -11.08 -13.66
CA TYR A 32 -9.53 -10.18 -14.79
C TYR A 32 -8.66 -10.83 -15.85
N ALA A 33 -8.87 -10.47 -17.12
CA ALA A 33 -8.03 -10.92 -18.23
C ALA A 33 -7.71 -9.78 -19.19
N TYR A 34 -6.43 -9.60 -19.51
CA TYR A 34 -5.99 -8.73 -20.60
C TYR A 34 -6.01 -9.49 -21.89
N SER A 35 -6.71 -8.99 -22.92
CA SER A 35 -6.72 -9.55 -24.25
C SER A 35 -6.33 -8.49 -25.29
N ALA A 36 -5.45 -8.84 -26.21
CA ALA A 36 -5.07 -7.95 -27.30
C ALA A 36 -6.20 -7.74 -28.32
N ARG A 37 -7.14 -8.69 -28.45
CA ARG A 37 -8.33 -8.65 -29.30
C ARG A 37 -9.45 -9.46 -28.65
N LYS A 38 -10.72 -9.11 -28.92
CA LYS A 38 -11.91 -9.76 -28.32
C LYS A 38 -11.99 -11.30 -28.50
N GLN A 39 -11.20 -11.90 -29.39
CA GLN A 39 -11.20 -13.35 -29.69
C GLN A 39 -9.81 -14.00 -29.56
N ALA A 40 -8.80 -13.28 -29.09
CA ALA A 40 -7.47 -13.84 -28.87
C ALA A 40 -7.34 -14.45 -27.46
N ALA A 41 -6.47 -15.43 -27.31
CA ALA A 41 -6.10 -15.92 -25.98
C ALA A 41 -5.62 -14.75 -25.10
N PRO A 42 -5.96 -14.73 -23.81
CA PRO A 42 -5.57 -13.65 -22.92
C PRO A 42 -4.04 -13.59 -22.79
N LEU A 43 -3.49 -12.38 -22.85
CA LEU A 43 -2.07 -12.11 -22.61
C LEU A 43 -1.68 -12.36 -21.16
N PHE A 44 -2.61 -12.12 -20.25
CA PHE A 44 -2.47 -12.35 -18.82
C PHE A 44 -3.86 -12.52 -18.20
N THR A 45 -3.98 -13.42 -17.23
CA THR A 45 -5.20 -13.65 -16.47
C THR A 45 -4.89 -13.58 -14.98
N LEU A 46 -5.66 -12.75 -14.25
CA LEU A 46 -5.77 -12.83 -12.80
C LEU A 46 -6.96 -13.75 -12.50
N GLU A 47 -6.69 -14.90 -11.90
CA GLU A 47 -7.71 -15.86 -11.49
C GLU A 47 -8.52 -15.33 -10.31
N ALA A 48 -9.67 -15.95 -10.05
CA ALA A 48 -10.59 -15.58 -9.00
C ALA A 48 -9.87 -15.45 -7.65
N THR A 49 -9.84 -14.22 -7.13
CA THR A 49 -9.17 -13.86 -5.88
C THR A 49 -10.20 -13.45 -4.85
N THR A 50 -10.05 -13.93 -3.61
CA THR A 50 -10.95 -13.62 -2.49
C THR A 50 -10.15 -13.28 -1.25
N PHE A 51 -10.41 -12.11 -0.67
CA PHE A 51 -9.94 -11.70 0.65
C PHE A 51 -10.76 -10.52 1.18
N GLN A 52 -10.61 -10.23 2.46
CA GLN A 52 -11.25 -9.09 3.10
C GLN A 52 -10.19 -8.25 3.81
N ALA A 53 -10.42 -6.96 3.93
CA ALA A 53 -9.61 -6.06 4.74
C ALA A 53 -10.51 -5.17 5.61
N GLY A 54 -10.16 -5.07 6.88
CA GLY A 54 -10.88 -4.28 7.87
C GLY A 54 -10.34 -2.87 8.04
N GLU A 55 -11.01 -2.09 8.88
CA GLU A 55 -10.46 -0.84 9.38
C GLU A 55 -9.17 -1.09 10.16
N ARG A 56 -8.21 -0.16 10.08
CA ARG A 56 -6.90 -0.22 10.76
C ARG A 56 -6.02 -1.39 10.33
N GLU A 57 -6.40 -2.07 9.26
CA GLU A 57 -5.65 -3.22 8.77
C GLU A 57 -4.66 -2.81 7.70
N PHE A 58 -3.46 -3.37 7.79
CA PHE A 58 -2.39 -3.23 6.80
C PHE A 58 -2.26 -4.54 6.04
N VAL A 59 -2.68 -4.56 4.78
CA VAL A 59 -2.62 -5.72 3.89
C VAL A 59 -1.49 -5.55 2.90
N ALA A 60 -0.60 -6.53 2.78
CA ALA A 60 0.40 -6.57 1.73
C ALA A 60 0.02 -7.58 0.64
N ILE A 61 -0.10 -7.11 -0.60
CA ILE A 61 -0.20 -7.94 -1.79
C ILE A 61 1.21 -8.26 -2.25
N LEU A 62 1.64 -9.50 -2.03
CA LEU A 62 3.00 -9.97 -2.21
C LEU A 62 3.11 -10.89 -3.42
N GLY A 63 4.22 -10.87 -4.14
CA GLY A 63 4.51 -11.78 -5.25
C GLY A 63 5.58 -11.25 -6.18
N PRO A 64 6.15 -12.09 -7.05
CA PRO A 64 7.14 -11.67 -8.03
C PRO A 64 6.55 -10.72 -9.08
N ASN A 65 7.43 -10.16 -9.93
CA ASN A 65 6.99 -9.32 -11.05
C ASN A 65 6.05 -10.09 -11.97
N ALA A 66 5.08 -9.39 -12.57
CA ALA A 66 4.04 -9.97 -13.42
C ALA A 66 3.12 -11.01 -12.74
N SER A 67 3.08 -11.10 -11.40
CA SER A 67 2.15 -11.99 -10.70
C SER A 67 0.69 -11.52 -10.67
N GLY A 68 0.41 -10.25 -11.06
CA GLY A 68 -0.93 -9.67 -11.09
C GLY A 68 -1.22 -8.65 -9.99
N LYS A 69 -0.24 -8.26 -9.17
CA LYS A 69 -0.38 -7.32 -8.06
C LYS A 69 -1.03 -5.99 -8.47
N SER A 70 -0.44 -5.29 -9.44
CA SER A 70 -0.97 -4.01 -9.93
C SER A 70 -2.32 -4.16 -10.63
N THR A 71 -2.62 -5.35 -11.22
CA THR A 71 -3.95 -5.64 -11.77
C THR A 71 -4.99 -5.73 -10.65
N LEU A 72 -4.68 -6.47 -9.58
CA LEU A 72 -5.56 -6.56 -8.42
C LEU A 72 -5.75 -5.19 -7.77
N LEU A 73 -4.69 -4.39 -7.65
CA LEU A 73 -4.78 -3.03 -7.12
C LEU A 73 -5.70 -2.13 -7.96
N ARG A 74 -5.62 -2.21 -9.30
CA ARG A 74 -6.51 -1.47 -10.22
C ARG A 74 -7.96 -1.92 -10.13
N LEU A 75 -8.22 -3.20 -9.91
CA LEU A 75 -9.55 -3.73 -9.66
C LEU A 75 -10.12 -3.16 -8.35
N ILE A 76 -9.34 -3.18 -7.27
CA ILE A 76 -9.73 -2.62 -5.96
C ILE A 76 -10.02 -1.12 -6.08
N ALA A 77 -9.17 -0.40 -6.82
CA ALA A 77 -9.37 1.03 -7.10
C ALA A 77 -10.61 1.32 -7.96
N GLY A 78 -11.29 0.30 -8.50
CA GLY A 78 -12.40 0.47 -9.43
C GLY A 78 -11.99 1.14 -10.76
N ALA A 79 -10.69 1.08 -11.10
CA ALA A 79 -10.16 1.63 -12.36
C ALA A 79 -10.43 0.72 -13.56
N ILE A 80 -10.60 -0.58 -13.32
CA ILE A 80 -11.00 -1.59 -14.29
C ILE A 80 -12.12 -2.46 -13.72
N ALA A 81 -13.05 -2.91 -14.58
CA ALA A 81 -14.13 -3.80 -14.18
C ALA A 81 -13.62 -5.22 -13.99
N PRO A 82 -14.04 -5.95 -12.94
CA PRO A 82 -13.76 -7.37 -12.85
C PRO A 82 -14.48 -8.13 -13.99
N LEU A 83 -13.86 -9.20 -14.48
CA LEU A 83 -14.47 -10.10 -15.45
C LEU A 83 -15.52 -11.00 -14.77
N SER A 84 -15.25 -11.41 -13.55
CA SER A 84 -16.18 -12.11 -12.66
C SER A 84 -15.92 -11.71 -11.21
N GLY A 85 -16.88 -12.02 -10.33
CA GLY A 85 -16.82 -11.63 -8.93
C GLY A 85 -17.14 -10.16 -8.72
N ARG A 86 -16.89 -9.66 -7.51
CA ARG A 86 -17.14 -8.26 -7.13
C ARG A 86 -16.13 -7.76 -6.12
N ILE A 87 -16.01 -6.44 -6.04
CA ILE A 87 -15.17 -5.75 -5.06
C ILE A 87 -16.01 -4.63 -4.44
N GLU A 88 -16.20 -4.71 -3.14
CA GLU A 88 -17.04 -3.81 -2.38
C GLU A 88 -16.23 -3.03 -1.34
N LEU A 89 -16.53 -1.75 -1.22
CA LEU A 89 -16.06 -0.87 -0.16
C LEU A 89 -17.27 -0.40 0.66
N ASP A 90 -17.32 -0.78 1.94
CA ASP A 90 -18.46 -0.54 2.83
C ASP A 90 -19.81 -0.94 2.18
N GLY A 91 -19.83 -2.07 1.47
CA GLY A 91 -21.02 -2.62 0.80
C GLY A 91 -21.36 -2.01 -0.56
N PHE A 92 -20.53 -1.10 -1.09
CA PHE A 92 -20.72 -0.51 -2.42
C PHE A 92 -19.66 -1.05 -3.39
N GLU A 93 -20.08 -1.56 -4.55
CA GLU A 93 -19.15 -2.03 -5.57
C GLU A 93 -18.29 -0.87 -6.10
N THR A 94 -16.95 -1.01 -5.96
CA THR A 94 -16.00 0.08 -6.24
C THR A 94 -16.03 0.55 -7.69
N TYR A 95 -16.23 -0.37 -8.64
CA TYR A 95 -16.31 -0.04 -10.06
C TYR A 95 -17.57 0.76 -10.42
N HIS A 96 -18.70 0.52 -9.75
CA HIS A 96 -19.98 1.19 -10.00
C HIS A 96 -20.10 2.55 -9.31
N LEU A 97 -19.20 2.89 -8.39
CA LEU A 97 -19.14 4.23 -7.83
C LEU A 97 -18.78 5.24 -8.93
N ASP A 98 -19.42 6.40 -8.91
CA ASP A 98 -18.99 7.52 -9.75
C ASP A 98 -17.55 7.95 -9.38
N ALA A 99 -16.85 8.55 -10.34
CA ALA A 99 -15.43 8.87 -10.19
C ALA A 99 -15.13 9.75 -8.96
N ARG A 100 -16.05 10.67 -8.63
CA ARG A 100 -15.91 11.59 -7.49
C ARG A 100 -16.07 10.85 -6.16
N THR A 101 -17.15 10.11 -5.99
CA THR A 101 -17.40 9.30 -4.78
C THR A 101 -16.28 8.29 -4.55
N ARG A 102 -15.82 7.64 -5.62
CA ARG A 102 -14.68 6.72 -5.57
C ARG A 102 -13.41 7.41 -5.11
N ALA A 103 -13.08 8.58 -5.69
CA ALA A 103 -11.89 9.34 -5.30
C ALA A 103 -11.98 9.94 -3.89
N GLN A 104 -13.16 10.13 -3.32
CA GLN A 104 -13.33 10.51 -1.91
C GLN A 104 -13.11 9.35 -0.93
N ARG A 105 -13.20 8.09 -1.40
CA ARG A 105 -13.12 6.90 -0.56
C ARG A 105 -11.83 6.12 -0.72
N ILE A 106 -11.23 6.17 -1.91
CA ILE A 106 -10.03 5.41 -2.27
C ILE A 106 -8.98 6.37 -2.81
N ALA A 107 -7.81 6.41 -2.18
CA ALA A 107 -6.65 7.08 -2.73
C ALA A 107 -5.65 6.05 -3.25
N LEU A 108 -5.13 6.29 -4.45
CA LEU A 108 -4.14 5.45 -5.09
C LEU A 108 -2.81 6.21 -5.26
N VAL A 109 -1.77 5.69 -4.62
CA VAL A 109 -0.39 6.12 -4.81
C VAL A 109 0.27 5.15 -5.78
N GLN A 110 0.58 5.63 -6.99
CA GLN A 110 1.25 4.84 -8.02
C GLN A 110 2.77 4.88 -7.85
N GLN A 111 3.44 3.87 -8.36
CA GLN A 111 4.90 3.71 -8.32
C GLN A 111 5.64 4.93 -8.88
N GLU A 112 5.16 5.48 -9.99
CA GLU A 112 5.69 6.69 -10.61
C GLU A 112 4.57 7.71 -10.85
N SER A 113 4.80 8.93 -10.40
CA SER A 113 3.96 10.09 -10.72
C SER A 113 4.82 11.12 -11.44
N PRO A 114 4.95 11.05 -12.78
CA PRO A 114 5.74 12.01 -13.52
C PRO A 114 5.18 13.42 -13.33
N LEU A 115 6.00 14.32 -12.82
CA LEU A 115 5.66 15.74 -12.71
C LEU A 115 6.02 16.41 -14.03
N ILE A 116 5.00 16.87 -14.75
CA ILE A 116 5.17 17.47 -16.09
C ILE A 116 5.57 18.95 -15.98
N PHE A 117 5.22 19.59 -14.86
CA PHE A 117 5.53 21.03 -14.63
C PHE A 117 6.11 21.25 -13.24
N PRO A 118 6.88 22.35 -13.03
CA PRO A 118 7.28 22.75 -11.70
C PRO A 118 6.05 23.11 -10.87
N ILE A 119 5.93 22.52 -9.67
CA ILE A 119 4.86 22.76 -8.71
C ILE A 119 5.43 22.77 -7.30
N LEU A 120 4.91 23.62 -6.42
CA LEU A 120 5.24 23.60 -5.00
C LEU A 120 4.62 22.37 -4.31
N ALA A 121 5.29 21.85 -3.29
CA ALA A 121 4.79 20.67 -2.58
C ALA A 121 3.43 20.90 -1.93
N GLY A 122 3.18 22.10 -1.37
CA GLY A 122 1.88 22.48 -0.84
C GLY A 122 0.76 22.47 -1.87
N ASP A 123 1.01 23.05 -3.05
CA ASP A 123 0.04 23.07 -4.15
C ASP A 123 -0.22 21.67 -4.71
N PHE A 124 0.82 20.83 -4.76
CA PHE A 124 0.69 19.43 -5.17
C PHE A 124 -0.21 18.65 -4.19
N VAL A 125 -0.05 18.87 -2.88
CA VAL A 125 -0.90 18.21 -1.86
C VAL A 125 -2.33 18.73 -1.93
N LEU A 126 -2.52 20.03 -2.18
CA LEU A 126 -3.84 20.65 -2.32
C LEU A 126 -4.67 20.03 -3.47
N GLN A 127 -4.03 19.54 -4.54
CA GLN A 127 -4.73 18.79 -5.60
C GLN A 127 -5.48 17.56 -5.06
N GLY A 128 -5.08 16.99 -3.91
CA GLY A 128 -5.81 15.92 -3.23
C GLY A 128 -7.24 16.31 -2.84
N ARG A 129 -7.55 17.62 -2.79
CA ARG A 129 -8.88 18.13 -2.46
C ARG A 129 -9.85 18.19 -3.63
N HIS A 130 -9.39 18.01 -4.88
CA HIS A 130 -10.24 18.05 -6.07
C HIS A 130 -11.54 17.23 -5.98
N PRO A 131 -11.57 16.01 -5.40
CA PRO A 131 -12.80 15.25 -5.26
C PRO A 131 -13.84 15.92 -4.34
N HIS A 132 -13.43 16.83 -3.46
CA HIS A 132 -14.31 17.53 -2.52
C HIS A 132 -14.78 18.90 -3.02
N GLY A 133 -14.05 19.50 -3.97
CA GLY A 133 -14.39 20.79 -4.56
C GLY A 133 -15.73 20.79 -5.31
N ARG A 134 -16.55 21.82 -5.14
CA ARG A 134 -17.75 22.05 -5.95
C ARG A 134 -17.46 22.87 -7.21
N SER A 135 -16.32 23.56 -7.25
CA SER A 135 -15.86 24.40 -8.35
C SER A 135 -14.41 24.08 -8.65
N LEU A 136 -14.01 24.11 -9.92
CA LEU A 136 -12.64 23.92 -10.38
C LEU A 136 -11.73 25.15 -10.11
N TRP A 137 -12.27 26.24 -9.55
CA TRP A 137 -11.61 27.53 -9.55
C TRP A 137 -11.34 28.14 -8.17
N PHE A 138 -11.91 27.57 -7.10
CA PHE A 138 -11.74 28.16 -5.76
C PHE A 138 -11.64 27.07 -4.72
N GLU A 139 -10.43 26.86 -4.19
CA GLU A 139 -10.18 26.13 -2.96
C GLU A 139 -10.67 26.98 -1.78
N LYS A 140 -11.15 26.31 -0.74
CA LYS A 140 -11.60 26.94 0.49
C LYS A 140 -10.48 26.94 1.52
N ASP A 141 -10.55 27.84 2.51
CA ASP A 141 -9.62 27.86 3.64
C ASP A 141 -9.54 26.48 4.34
N GLU A 142 -10.65 25.74 4.37
CA GLU A 142 -10.69 24.36 4.89
C GLU A 142 -9.81 23.40 4.07
N ASP A 143 -9.75 23.53 2.75
CA ASP A 143 -8.94 22.66 1.89
C ASP A 143 -7.44 22.90 2.13
N PHE A 144 -7.04 24.15 2.35
CA PHE A 144 -5.65 24.48 2.73
C PHE A 144 -5.31 23.89 4.10
N ALA A 145 -6.19 24.01 5.10
CA ALA A 145 -5.97 23.43 6.42
C ALA A 145 -5.85 21.89 6.37
N ILE A 146 -6.65 21.22 5.52
CA ILE A 146 -6.56 19.77 5.31
C ILE A 146 -5.24 19.39 4.63
N ALA A 147 -4.80 20.15 3.62
CA ALA A 147 -3.52 19.92 2.96
C ALA A 147 -2.32 20.09 3.91
N GLU A 148 -2.34 21.11 4.77
CA GLU A 148 -1.34 21.32 5.82
C GLU A 148 -1.32 20.18 6.84
N LYS A 149 -2.49 19.75 7.30
CA LYS A 149 -2.61 18.60 8.18
C LYS A 149 -2.07 17.32 7.54
N ALA A 150 -2.33 17.11 6.26
CA ALA A 150 -1.82 15.96 5.52
C ALA A 150 -0.29 15.98 5.41
N LEU A 151 0.32 17.14 5.18
CA LEU A 151 1.78 17.31 5.23
C LEU A 151 2.33 17.00 6.62
N ALA A 152 1.67 17.46 7.69
CA ALA A 152 2.07 17.18 9.06
C ALA A 152 2.01 15.67 9.39
N GLN A 153 0.98 14.97 8.96
CA GLN A 153 0.83 13.53 9.18
C GLN A 153 2.00 12.71 8.61
N VAL A 154 2.65 13.21 7.57
CA VAL A 154 3.81 12.54 6.97
C VAL A 154 5.14 13.20 7.32
N GLY A 155 5.16 14.24 8.17
CA GLY A 155 6.36 14.98 8.58
C GLY A 155 7.03 15.70 7.41
N ALA A 156 6.22 16.34 6.56
CA ALA A 156 6.64 17.07 5.36
C ALA A 156 6.22 18.55 5.36
N GLU A 157 5.86 19.12 6.53
CA GLU A 157 5.43 20.52 6.66
C GLU A 157 6.47 21.51 6.16
N HIS A 158 7.73 21.22 6.44
CA HIS A 158 8.88 22.04 6.05
C HIS A 158 9.12 22.07 4.53
N LEU A 159 8.44 21.20 3.78
CA LEU A 159 8.54 21.12 2.32
C LEU A 159 7.47 21.94 1.60
N ARG A 160 6.48 22.49 2.30
CA ARG A 160 5.30 23.16 1.72
C ARG A 160 5.66 24.12 0.58
N ASP A 161 6.64 24.98 0.82
CA ASP A 161 7.06 26.03 -0.12
C ASP A 161 8.27 25.64 -0.98
N ARG A 162 8.65 24.36 -1.00
CA ARG A 162 9.71 23.82 -1.85
C ARG A 162 9.13 23.29 -3.15
N TRP A 163 9.89 23.41 -4.22
CA TRP A 163 9.55 22.84 -5.50
C TRP A 163 9.69 21.31 -5.48
N MET A 164 8.74 20.58 -6.06
CA MET A 164 8.76 19.12 -6.11
C MET A 164 10.01 18.53 -6.80
N HIS A 165 10.65 19.25 -7.70
CA HIS A 165 11.86 18.81 -8.38
C HIS A 165 13.15 19.07 -7.58
N GLU A 166 13.09 19.86 -6.49
CA GLU A 166 14.24 20.22 -5.64
C GLU A 166 14.36 19.33 -4.39
N ILE A 167 13.34 18.52 -4.09
CA ILE A 167 13.30 17.67 -2.92
C ILE A 167 13.81 16.26 -3.25
N SER A 168 14.35 15.57 -2.24
CA SER A 168 14.86 14.20 -2.36
C SER A 168 13.76 13.18 -2.67
N GLY A 169 14.13 11.99 -3.16
CA GLY A 169 13.16 10.91 -3.46
C GLY A 169 12.28 10.53 -2.27
N GLY A 170 12.85 10.40 -1.07
CA GLY A 170 12.10 10.10 0.15
C GLY A 170 11.16 11.23 0.58
N GLU A 171 11.59 12.50 0.42
CA GLU A 171 10.74 13.67 0.66
C GLU A 171 9.59 13.73 -0.34
N LYS A 172 9.89 13.48 -1.63
CA LYS A 172 8.89 13.42 -2.69
C LYS A 172 7.82 12.36 -2.39
N GLN A 173 8.24 11.17 -1.95
CA GLN A 173 7.32 10.11 -1.59
C GLN A 173 6.40 10.50 -0.42
N ARG A 174 6.93 11.19 0.60
CA ARG A 174 6.10 11.75 1.69
C ARG A 174 5.08 12.75 1.18
N VAL A 175 5.48 13.67 0.28
CA VAL A 175 4.56 14.66 -0.31
C VAL A 175 3.49 13.98 -1.18
N VAL A 176 3.84 12.93 -1.93
CA VAL A 176 2.87 12.13 -2.70
C VAL A 176 1.87 11.44 -1.77
N LEU A 177 2.34 10.88 -0.65
CA LEU A 177 1.47 10.31 0.37
C LEU A 177 0.58 11.37 1.02
N ALA A 178 1.11 12.57 1.31
CA ALA A 178 0.31 13.69 1.83
C ALA A 178 -0.85 14.07 0.90
N ARG A 179 -0.61 14.10 -0.43
CA ARG A 179 -1.67 14.33 -1.42
C ARG A 179 -2.76 13.27 -1.35
N ALA A 180 -2.38 12.01 -1.20
CA ALA A 180 -3.34 10.91 -1.03
C ALA A 180 -4.15 11.07 0.28
N LEU A 181 -3.52 11.47 1.39
CA LEU A 181 -4.18 11.73 2.67
C LEU A 181 -5.10 12.96 2.62
N ALA A 182 -4.74 13.99 1.84
CA ALA A 182 -5.59 15.17 1.64
C ALA A 182 -6.94 14.82 0.98
N GLN A 183 -7.06 13.70 0.28
CA GLN A 183 -8.35 13.17 -0.19
C GLN A 183 -9.25 12.70 0.96
N GLN A 184 -8.72 12.51 2.18
CA GLN A 184 -9.41 11.92 3.33
C GLN A 184 -10.05 10.56 2.98
N PRO A 185 -9.32 9.61 2.38
CA PRO A 185 -9.86 8.36 1.92
C PRO A 185 -10.19 7.43 3.08
N LEU A 186 -10.91 6.34 2.81
CA LEU A 186 -11.10 5.21 3.72
C LEU A 186 -10.01 4.15 3.50
N VAL A 187 -9.59 3.99 2.25
CA VAL A 187 -8.59 3.02 1.81
C VAL A 187 -7.44 3.72 1.09
N LEU A 188 -6.22 3.44 1.52
CA LEU A 188 -4.97 3.84 0.87
C LEU A 188 -4.43 2.65 0.08
N LEU A 189 -4.36 2.79 -1.23
CA LEU A 189 -3.75 1.83 -2.14
C LEU A 189 -2.37 2.33 -2.54
N LEU A 190 -1.35 1.50 -2.39
CA LEU A 190 0.05 1.87 -2.61
C LEU A 190 0.69 0.83 -3.55
N ASP A 191 1.15 1.28 -4.70
CA ASP A 191 1.85 0.41 -5.67
C ASP A 191 3.36 0.61 -5.53
N GLU A 192 4.04 -0.31 -4.85
CA GLU A 192 5.48 -0.33 -4.56
C GLU A 192 6.02 1.01 -3.96
N PRO A 193 5.44 1.51 -2.85
CA PRO A 193 5.73 2.85 -2.33
C PRO A 193 7.17 3.01 -1.81
N THR A 194 7.86 1.92 -1.54
CA THR A 194 9.24 1.89 -1.02
C THR A 194 10.30 1.76 -2.10
N LEU A 195 9.89 1.59 -3.37
CA LEU A 195 10.83 1.41 -4.47
C LEU A 195 11.72 2.65 -4.65
N HIS A 196 13.00 2.44 -4.92
CA HIS A 196 14.03 3.49 -5.07
C HIS A 196 14.32 4.33 -3.81
N LEU A 197 13.80 3.94 -2.65
CA LEU A 197 14.15 4.57 -1.38
C LEU A 197 15.31 3.82 -0.71
N ASP A 198 16.16 4.54 0.02
CA ASP A 198 17.11 3.90 0.93
C ASP A 198 16.38 3.22 2.11
N ILE A 199 17.08 2.33 2.80
CA ILE A 199 16.52 1.52 3.89
C ILE A 199 15.88 2.39 4.98
N ARG A 200 16.50 3.52 5.34
CA ARG A 200 15.96 4.43 6.35
C ARG A 200 14.64 5.04 5.90
N ALA A 201 14.59 5.55 4.66
CA ALA A 201 13.39 6.15 4.11
C ALA A 201 12.26 5.12 3.93
N GLN A 202 12.59 3.85 3.58
CA GLN A 202 11.61 2.74 3.51
C GLN A 202 10.98 2.50 4.88
N ILE A 203 11.78 2.31 5.92
CA ILE A 203 11.29 2.05 7.29
C ILE A 203 10.48 3.25 7.80
N ASP A 204 10.98 4.48 7.63
CA ASP A 204 10.27 5.69 8.05
C ASP A 204 8.87 5.79 7.38
N LEU A 205 8.79 5.48 6.07
CA LEU A 205 7.52 5.49 5.33
C LEU A 205 6.54 4.43 5.86
N LEU A 206 7.01 3.19 6.04
CA LEU A 206 6.16 2.09 6.51
C LEU A 206 5.71 2.28 7.97
N CYS A 207 6.58 2.81 8.84
CA CYS A 207 6.19 3.20 10.21
C CYS A 207 5.08 4.25 10.19
N ARG A 208 5.15 5.25 9.30
CA ARG A 208 4.11 6.25 9.14
C ARG A 208 2.80 5.65 8.62
N LEU A 209 2.87 4.79 7.60
CA LEU A 209 1.69 4.08 7.08
C LEU A 209 1.04 3.22 8.16
N ARG A 210 1.83 2.53 8.98
CA ARG A 210 1.33 1.74 10.11
C ARG A 210 0.64 2.64 11.15
N HIS A 211 1.29 3.75 11.52
CA HIS A 211 0.70 4.74 12.44
C HIS A 211 -0.61 5.32 11.89
N LEU A 212 -0.66 5.66 10.61
CA LEU A 212 -1.87 6.15 9.94
C LEU A 212 -2.99 5.11 9.98
N ALA A 213 -2.70 3.84 9.74
CA ALA A 213 -3.69 2.77 9.87
C ALA A 213 -4.22 2.69 11.31
N ASP A 214 -3.33 2.67 12.31
CA ASP A 214 -3.68 2.49 13.71
C ASP A 214 -4.48 3.67 14.30
N GLU A 215 -4.04 4.91 14.08
CA GLU A 215 -4.60 6.09 14.74
C GLU A 215 -5.74 6.72 13.93
N HIS A 216 -5.66 6.67 12.62
CA HIS A 216 -6.64 7.34 11.74
C HIS A 216 -7.65 6.38 11.09
N ARG A 217 -7.60 5.10 11.46
CA ARG A 217 -8.54 4.07 11.00
C ARG A 217 -8.49 3.84 9.47
N TYR A 218 -7.37 4.12 8.82
CA TYR A 218 -7.21 3.77 7.41
C TYR A 218 -7.08 2.26 7.24
N THR A 219 -7.64 1.74 6.15
CA THR A 219 -7.25 0.45 5.60
C THR A 219 -6.13 0.71 4.60
N VAL A 220 -4.97 0.11 4.82
CA VAL A 220 -3.80 0.26 3.95
C VAL A 220 -3.62 -1.01 3.14
N ILE A 221 -3.51 -0.89 1.83
CA ILE A 221 -3.20 -2.00 0.93
C ILE A 221 -1.95 -1.64 0.14
N GLU A 222 -0.88 -2.33 0.40
CA GLU A 222 0.41 -2.15 -0.25
C GLU A 222 0.69 -3.30 -1.22
N VAL A 223 1.09 -2.98 -2.43
CA VAL A 223 1.74 -3.92 -3.34
C VAL A 223 3.23 -3.86 -3.11
N THR A 224 3.87 -5.00 -2.87
CA THR A 224 5.31 -5.08 -2.66
C THR A 224 5.88 -6.41 -3.15
N HIS A 225 7.18 -6.45 -3.37
CA HIS A 225 7.95 -7.67 -3.59
C HIS A 225 8.94 -7.93 -2.44
N ASP A 226 8.99 -7.04 -1.43
CA ASP A 226 9.88 -7.17 -0.28
C ASP A 226 9.25 -8.08 0.79
N LEU A 227 9.80 -9.28 0.90
CA LEU A 227 9.36 -10.27 1.88
C LEU A 227 9.59 -9.82 3.32
N GLY A 228 10.71 -9.15 3.60
CA GLY A 228 11.08 -8.72 4.94
C GLY A 228 10.15 -7.62 5.45
N LEU A 229 9.95 -6.58 4.64
CA LEU A 229 9.09 -5.46 4.99
C LEU A 229 7.62 -5.88 5.09
N ALA A 230 7.12 -6.72 4.16
CA ALA A 230 5.76 -7.24 4.25
C ALA A 230 5.54 -8.07 5.53
N ALA A 231 6.50 -8.91 5.92
CA ALA A 231 6.42 -9.69 7.16
C ALA A 231 6.38 -8.80 8.41
N GLU A 232 7.12 -7.70 8.42
CA GLU A 232 7.25 -6.81 9.58
C GLU A 232 6.02 -5.92 9.76
N PHE A 233 5.46 -5.36 8.70
CA PHE A 233 4.46 -4.30 8.79
C PHE A 233 3.02 -4.77 8.54
N ALA A 234 2.80 -5.80 7.73
CA ALA A 234 1.44 -6.22 7.38
C ALA A 234 0.78 -7.05 8.49
N ASP A 235 -0.55 -6.90 8.60
CA ASP A 235 -1.40 -7.75 9.41
C ASP A 235 -1.84 -8.98 8.60
N GLN A 236 -2.04 -8.79 7.28
CA GLN A 236 -2.46 -9.82 6.35
C GLN A 236 -1.60 -9.77 5.07
N ILE A 237 -1.30 -10.93 4.53
CA ILE A 237 -0.60 -11.13 3.25
C ILE A 237 -1.56 -11.77 2.24
N VAL A 238 -1.61 -11.21 1.04
CA VAL A 238 -2.24 -11.82 -0.15
C VAL A 238 -1.11 -12.22 -1.09
N LEU A 239 -0.78 -13.51 -1.15
CA LEU A 239 0.33 -14.02 -1.96
C LEU A 239 -0.13 -14.38 -3.37
N LEU A 240 0.40 -13.65 -4.36
CA LEU A 240 0.11 -13.85 -5.78
C LEU A 240 1.29 -14.47 -6.51
N HIS A 241 1.00 -15.43 -7.40
CA HIS A 241 1.97 -16.01 -8.31
C HIS A 241 1.32 -16.35 -9.65
N ARG A 242 1.86 -15.84 -10.76
CA ARG A 242 1.39 -16.11 -12.15
C ARG A 242 -0.12 -15.95 -12.32
N GLY A 243 -0.68 -14.87 -11.75
CA GLY A 243 -2.12 -14.58 -11.82
C GLY A 243 -2.99 -15.35 -10.84
N LYS A 244 -2.43 -16.18 -9.96
CA LYS A 244 -3.18 -16.95 -8.96
C LYS A 244 -2.95 -16.39 -7.56
N CYS A 245 -4.01 -16.32 -6.76
CA CYS A 245 -3.91 -16.12 -5.33
C CYS A 245 -3.65 -17.47 -4.66
N LEU A 246 -2.41 -17.69 -4.22
CA LEU A 246 -2.01 -18.96 -3.62
C LEU A 246 -2.38 -19.07 -2.16
N ARG A 247 -2.30 -17.96 -1.42
CA ARG A 247 -2.59 -17.94 0.01
C ARG A 247 -2.99 -16.53 0.48
N VAL A 248 -3.92 -16.48 1.42
CA VAL A 248 -4.29 -15.30 2.19
C VAL A 248 -4.21 -15.62 3.67
N GLY A 249 -3.67 -14.74 4.48
CA GLY A 249 -3.58 -14.93 5.93
C GLY A 249 -2.55 -14.04 6.61
N THR A 250 -2.35 -14.25 7.89
CA THR A 250 -1.29 -13.53 8.63
C THR A 250 0.10 -13.86 8.06
N PRO A 251 1.11 -13.01 8.27
CA PRO A 251 2.47 -13.33 7.84
C PRO A 251 2.92 -14.72 8.29
N ALA A 252 2.65 -15.11 9.54
CA ALA A 252 3.01 -16.43 10.06
C ALA A 252 2.34 -17.60 9.31
N ALA A 253 1.11 -17.41 8.82
CA ALA A 253 0.38 -18.44 8.07
C ALA A 253 0.83 -18.54 6.61
N VAL A 254 1.31 -17.45 6.01
CA VAL A 254 1.72 -17.40 4.60
C VAL A 254 3.19 -17.72 4.40
N TYR A 255 4.06 -17.36 5.36
CA TYR A 255 5.51 -17.56 5.26
C TYR A 255 5.90 -19.00 5.58
N GLN A 256 5.52 -19.90 4.70
CA GLN A 256 5.95 -21.28 4.69
C GLN A 256 7.09 -21.42 3.67
N ARG A 257 8.20 -22.06 4.08
CA ARG A 257 9.43 -22.13 3.29
C ARG A 257 9.16 -22.67 1.89
N GLU A 258 8.53 -23.83 1.80
CA GLU A 258 8.27 -24.53 0.53
C GLU A 258 7.42 -23.68 -0.42
N LEU A 259 6.43 -22.97 0.13
CA LEU A 259 5.55 -22.09 -0.65
C LEU A 259 6.32 -20.88 -1.19
N LEU A 260 7.13 -20.21 -0.35
CA LEU A 260 7.90 -19.05 -0.78
C LEU A 260 9.03 -19.42 -1.74
N GLU A 261 9.72 -20.54 -1.52
CA GLU A 261 10.74 -21.05 -2.45
C GLU A 261 10.12 -21.37 -3.83
N GLN A 262 8.91 -21.93 -3.87
CA GLN A 262 8.17 -22.17 -5.11
C GLN A 262 7.80 -20.86 -5.81
N VAL A 263 7.37 -19.84 -5.07
CA VAL A 263 6.89 -18.56 -5.64
C VAL A 263 8.02 -17.68 -6.13
N PHE A 264 9.11 -17.60 -5.35
CA PHE A 264 10.23 -16.70 -5.64
C PHE A 264 11.40 -17.39 -6.34
N GLU A 265 11.34 -18.73 -6.50
CA GLU A 265 12.32 -19.56 -7.22
C GLU A 265 13.75 -19.43 -6.66
N VAL A 266 13.87 -19.16 -5.35
CA VAL A 266 15.14 -19.04 -4.64
C VAL A 266 15.09 -19.81 -3.32
N PRO A 267 16.21 -20.42 -2.86
CA PRO A 267 16.26 -21.04 -1.55
C PRO A 267 16.14 -19.99 -0.44
N LEU A 268 15.21 -20.21 0.48
CA LEU A 268 14.91 -19.30 1.58
C LEU A 268 14.96 -20.04 2.93
N GLY A 269 15.46 -19.35 3.95
CA GLY A 269 15.25 -19.72 5.35
C GLY A 269 14.12 -18.91 5.94
N ILE A 270 13.28 -19.53 6.76
CA ILE A 270 12.26 -18.85 7.56
C ILE A 270 12.57 -19.08 9.03
N GLU A 271 12.75 -18.02 9.77
CA GLU A 271 12.99 -18.05 11.21
C GLU A 271 11.88 -17.31 11.96
N ALA A 272 11.66 -17.70 13.21
CA ALA A 272 10.78 -16.97 14.10
C ALA A 272 11.46 -15.67 14.53
N GLY A 273 10.87 -14.54 14.19
CA GLY A 273 11.31 -13.23 14.63
C GLY A 273 10.60 -12.76 15.90
N PRO A 274 10.89 -11.53 16.36
CA PRO A 274 10.21 -10.91 17.49
C PRO A 274 8.69 -10.87 17.30
N ALA A 275 7.94 -10.99 18.40
CA ALA A 275 6.48 -10.95 18.40
C ALA A 275 5.79 -11.99 17.49
N GLY A 276 6.48 -13.09 17.15
CA GLY A 276 5.92 -14.14 16.29
C GLY A 276 5.88 -13.80 14.79
N ARG A 277 6.50 -12.69 14.38
CA ARG A 277 6.61 -12.32 12.97
C ARG A 277 7.72 -13.12 12.28
N PRO A 278 7.49 -13.71 11.09
CA PRO A 278 8.52 -14.49 10.40
C PRO A 278 9.63 -13.57 9.86
N ARG A 279 10.86 -14.07 9.90
CA ARG A 279 12.02 -13.45 9.22
C ARG A 279 12.46 -14.32 8.07
N VAL A 280 12.68 -13.67 6.92
CA VAL A 280 13.18 -14.35 5.72
C VAL A 280 14.69 -14.18 5.62
N ILE A 281 15.39 -15.28 5.45
CA ILE A 281 16.83 -15.32 5.21
C ILE A 281 17.06 -15.83 3.80
N VAL A 282 17.64 -15.00 2.94
CA VAL A 282 18.02 -15.42 1.59
C VAL A 282 19.29 -16.23 1.68
N GLN A 283 19.24 -17.47 1.20
CA GLN A 283 20.40 -18.36 1.13
C GLN A 283 21.00 -18.23 -0.29
N GLY A 284 22.18 -17.62 -0.39
CA GLY A 284 22.92 -17.58 -1.65
C GLY A 284 23.25 -18.99 -2.13
N ARG A 285 23.00 -19.30 -3.41
CA ARG A 285 23.57 -20.49 -4.03
C ARG A 285 25.09 -20.31 -4.05
N ARG A 286 25.81 -21.09 -3.24
CA ARG A 286 27.23 -21.32 -3.50
C ARG A 286 27.27 -22.31 -4.67
N GLU A 287 27.36 -21.84 -5.90
CA GLU A 287 27.82 -22.67 -6.99
C GLU A 287 29.26 -23.03 -6.65
N GLU A 288 29.54 -24.32 -6.50
CA GLU A 288 30.90 -24.83 -6.54
C GLU A 288 31.43 -24.53 -7.94
N MET A 289 32.27 -23.48 -8.06
CA MET A 289 33.09 -23.24 -9.22
C MET A 289 34.23 -24.23 -9.28
#